data_60bed7b56c46ae9c5a5a92f04e171c20
#
_entry.id   60bed7b56c46ae9c5a5a92f04e171c20
#
_cell.length_a   1.000
_cell.length_b   1.000
_cell.length_c   1.000
_cell.angle_alpha   90.00
_cell.angle_beta   90.00
_cell.angle_gamma   90.00
#
_symmetry.space_group_name_H-M   'P 1'
#
loop_
_entity.id
_entity.type
_entity.pdbx_description
1 polymer ?
#
loop_
_entity_poly.entity_id
_entity_poly.type
_entity_poly.pdbx_seq_one_letter_code
_entity_poly.pdbx_strand_id
1 'polypeptide(L)'
;LPIFRRIKVFEKRIGNYLLPPGIDIFERGWLSANNIFLFSNEDVSLVDTGYCAHQQMTVDLVSNALKQYDLKTFKKVVNTHLHSDHCGGNAALSERFECEIWIPEAEAIAVQNWDEALLSFHQLGQECPRFNHHALLVPAEEIILGPYRWQIMAAPGHDNHSIMLYQEQHQILISADALWEEGFGVIFPELWGEGGFEEVAQTLELIEGLSVALVIPGHGKPFTDVKKSIETAK
;
A
#
# COMPACT_ATOMS: atom_id res chain seq x y z
N LEU A 1 -8.16 -11.26 24.97
CA LEU A 1 -8.69 -11.57 23.62
C LEU A 1 -10.21 -11.37 23.55
N PRO A 2 -10.75 -10.17 23.38
CA PRO A 2 -12.12 -10.02 22.92
C PRO A 2 -12.27 -9.03 21.76
N ILE A 3 -11.28 -8.92 20.83
CA ILE A 3 -11.24 -7.82 19.88
C ILE A 3 -12.12 -8.06 18.64
N PHE A 4 -12.44 -9.30 18.31
CA PHE A 4 -13.17 -9.63 17.07
C PHE A 4 -14.50 -10.39 17.31
N ARG A 5 -15.44 -9.82 18.03
CA ARG A 5 -16.77 -10.47 18.20
C ARG A 5 -17.66 -10.48 16.95
N ARG A 6 -17.34 -9.69 15.91
CA ARG A 6 -18.18 -9.55 14.70
C ARG A 6 -17.50 -9.96 13.40
N ILE A 7 -16.18 -9.91 13.29
CA ILE A 7 -15.49 -10.30 12.06
C ILE A 7 -15.47 -11.82 12.01
N LYS A 8 -16.18 -12.42 11.05
CA LYS A 8 -15.99 -13.83 10.70
C LYS A 8 -14.57 -13.99 10.19
N VAL A 9 -13.69 -14.47 11.05
CA VAL A 9 -12.29 -14.74 10.71
C VAL A 9 -12.29 -15.96 9.81
N PHE A 10 -12.12 -15.77 8.51
CA PHE A 10 -11.70 -16.87 7.64
C PHE A 10 -10.20 -17.02 7.82
N GLU A 11 -9.76 -18.19 8.26
CA GLU A 11 -8.32 -18.48 8.32
C GLU A 11 -7.77 -18.46 6.90
N LYS A 12 -6.98 -17.45 6.58
CA LYS A 12 -6.26 -17.33 5.30
C LYS A 12 -4.79 -17.65 5.54
N ARG A 13 -4.24 -18.53 4.74
CA ARG A 13 -2.82 -18.89 4.78
C ARG A 13 -2.11 -18.47 3.51
N ILE A 14 -0.88 -18.02 3.69
CA ILE A 14 0.06 -17.72 2.60
C ILE A 14 1.28 -18.59 2.87
N GLY A 15 1.42 -19.66 2.09
CA GLY A 15 2.35 -20.72 2.45
C GLY A 15 2.07 -21.28 3.85
N ASN A 16 3.06 -21.25 4.72
CA ASN A 16 2.93 -21.68 6.11
C ASN A 16 2.50 -20.56 7.07
N TYR A 17 2.40 -19.32 6.60
CA TYR A 17 2.03 -18.18 7.43
C TYR A 17 0.51 -18.06 7.56
N LEU A 18 0.02 -17.98 8.80
CA LEU A 18 -1.39 -17.73 9.11
C LEU A 18 -1.60 -16.21 9.17
N LEU A 19 -2.38 -15.68 8.24
CA LEU A 19 -2.68 -14.25 8.20
C LEU A 19 -3.47 -13.84 9.46
N PRO A 20 -3.05 -12.79 10.18
CA PRO A 20 -3.77 -12.32 11.36
C PRO A 20 -5.18 -11.84 11.03
N PRO A 21 -6.13 -11.96 11.98
CA PRO A 21 -7.48 -11.44 11.79
C PRO A 21 -7.50 -9.96 11.44
N GLY A 22 -8.40 -9.55 10.57
CA GLY A 22 -8.57 -8.14 10.20
C GLY A 22 -7.67 -7.67 9.06
N ILE A 23 -6.95 -8.58 8.42
CA ILE A 23 -6.21 -8.31 7.18
C ILE A 23 -6.81 -9.16 6.06
N ASP A 24 -7.14 -8.55 4.95
CA ASP A 24 -7.45 -9.26 3.71
C ASP A 24 -6.72 -8.61 2.53
N ILE A 25 -6.34 -9.44 1.57
CA ILE A 25 -5.52 -9.01 0.44
C ILE A 25 -6.27 -9.41 -0.83
N PHE A 26 -6.53 -8.43 -1.66
CA PHE A 26 -7.07 -8.64 -2.97
C PHE A 26 -5.96 -8.43 -4.00
N GLU A 27 -5.43 -9.54 -4.52
CA GLU A 27 -4.43 -9.51 -5.58
C GLU A 27 -5.05 -8.94 -6.85
N ARG A 28 -4.38 -7.94 -7.40
CA ARG A 28 -4.79 -7.30 -8.65
C ARG A 28 -3.96 -7.82 -9.81
N GLY A 29 -4.49 -7.69 -11.00
CA GLY A 29 -3.74 -7.97 -12.21
C GLY A 29 -2.79 -6.82 -12.58
N TRP A 30 -2.06 -7.00 -13.65
CA TRP A 30 -1.22 -5.97 -14.25
C TRP A 30 -1.93 -4.62 -14.36
N LEU A 31 -1.24 -3.52 -14.15
CA LEU A 31 -1.72 -2.14 -14.10
C LEU A 31 -2.54 -1.75 -12.85
N SER A 32 -2.54 -2.53 -11.81
CA SER A 32 -3.13 -2.12 -10.54
C SER A 32 -2.36 -2.73 -9.39
N ALA A 33 -1.97 -1.94 -8.44
CA ALA A 33 -1.42 -2.42 -7.19
C ALA A 33 -2.46 -3.25 -6.42
N ASN A 34 -1.99 -4.19 -5.61
CA ASN A 34 -2.80 -4.97 -4.70
C ASN A 34 -3.59 -4.06 -3.76
N ASN A 35 -4.81 -4.46 -3.46
CA ASN A 35 -5.63 -3.76 -2.49
C ASN A 35 -5.55 -4.51 -1.14
N ILE A 36 -5.04 -3.84 -0.09
CA ILE A 36 -4.87 -4.47 1.22
C ILE A 36 -5.89 -3.85 2.18
N PHE A 37 -6.86 -4.67 2.58
CA PHE A 37 -7.93 -4.28 3.49
C PHE A 37 -7.51 -4.52 4.94
N LEU A 38 -7.71 -3.52 5.78
CA LEU A 38 -7.41 -3.55 7.20
C LEU A 38 -8.68 -3.20 7.98
N PHE A 39 -9.27 -4.23 8.60
CA PHE A 39 -10.57 -4.17 9.25
C PHE A 39 -10.44 -3.96 10.76
N SER A 40 -11.13 -2.97 11.30
CA SER A 40 -11.44 -2.87 12.72
C SER A 40 -12.83 -3.44 13.03
N ASN A 41 -13.31 -3.31 14.28
CA ASN A 41 -14.70 -3.68 14.61
C ASN A 41 -15.74 -2.69 14.08
N GLU A 42 -15.33 -1.52 13.64
CA GLU A 42 -16.21 -0.40 13.29
C GLU A 42 -16.03 0.07 11.84
N ASP A 43 -14.84 -0.07 11.33
CA ASP A 43 -14.43 0.51 10.05
C ASP A 43 -13.45 -0.39 9.26
N VAL A 44 -13.21 0.00 8.03
CA VAL A 44 -12.17 -0.57 7.18
C VAL A 44 -11.30 0.53 6.59
N SER A 45 -10.01 0.27 6.52
CA SER A 45 -9.02 1.06 5.80
C SER A 45 -8.48 0.27 4.62
N LEU A 46 -8.02 0.95 3.60
CA LEU A 46 -7.47 0.34 2.38
C LEU A 46 -6.08 0.91 2.11
N VAL A 47 -5.09 0.03 1.91
CA VAL A 47 -3.79 0.42 1.39
C VAL A 47 -3.81 0.20 -0.12
N ASP A 48 -3.52 1.26 -0.84
CA ASP A 48 -3.53 1.43 -2.29
C ASP A 48 -4.85 1.10 -2.99
N THR A 49 -5.10 1.76 -4.12
CA THR A 49 -6.45 1.79 -4.73
C THR A 49 -6.50 1.30 -6.18
N GLY A 50 -5.33 0.94 -6.75
CA GLY A 50 -5.25 0.48 -8.13
C GLY A 50 -5.31 1.61 -9.16
N TYR A 51 -5.25 1.25 -10.43
CA TYR A 51 -5.27 2.18 -11.56
C TYR A 51 -6.67 2.71 -11.86
N CYS A 52 -6.75 3.95 -12.34
CA CYS A 52 -8.04 4.66 -12.54
C CYS A 52 -9.02 3.96 -13.51
N ALA A 53 -8.51 3.25 -14.52
CA ALA A 53 -9.38 2.45 -15.40
C ALA A 53 -10.14 1.34 -14.66
N HIS A 54 -9.66 0.95 -13.48
CA HIS A 54 -10.28 -0.08 -12.63
C HIS A 54 -10.94 0.51 -11.36
N GLN A 55 -11.12 1.82 -11.27
CA GLN A 55 -11.65 2.50 -10.07
C GLN A 55 -13.03 1.96 -9.66
N GLN A 56 -13.91 1.61 -10.61
CA GLN A 56 -15.21 1.04 -10.28
C GLN A 56 -15.09 -0.33 -9.60
N MET A 57 -14.15 -1.17 -10.03
CA MET A 57 -13.86 -2.44 -9.36
C MET A 57 -13.40 -2.20 -7.92
N THR A 58 -12.55 -1.20 -7.68
CA THR A 58 -12.09 -0.86 -6.33
C THR A 58 -13.25 -0.38 -5.44
N VAL A 59 -14.17 0.44 -5.98
CA VAL A 59 -15.41 0.85 -5.28
C VAL A 59 -16.28 -0.36 -4.94
N ASP A 60 -16.43 -1.29 -5.87
CA ASP A 60 -17.24 -2.51 -5.67
C ASP A 60 -16.57 -3.44 -4.63
N LEU A 61 -15.26 -3.57 -4.63
CA LEU A 61 -14.51 -4.34 -3.63
C LEU A 61 -14.74 -3.78 -2.22
N VAL A 62 -14.62 -2.46 -2.03
CA VAL A 62 -14.90 -1.81 -0.75
C VAL A 62 -16.35 -2.00 -0.34
N SER A 63 -17.31 -1.82 -1.27
CA SER A 63 -18.74 -2.01 -1.01
C SER A 63 -19.05 -3.45 -0.57
N ASN A 64 -18.42 -4.43 -1.21
CA ASN A 64 -18.59 -5.85 -0.88
C ASN A 64 -17.95 -6.19 0.46
N ALA A 65 -16.76 -5.64 0.76
CA ALA A 65 -16.10 -5.82 2.03
C ALA A 65 -16.96 -5.27 3.18
N LEU A 66 -17.51 -4.06 3.05
CA LEU A 66 -18.43 -3.49 4.05
C LEU A 66 -19.64 -4.39 4.30
N LYS A 67 -20.26 -4.94 3.25
CA LYS A 67 -21.40 -5.86 3.37
C LYS A 67 -21.01 -7.19 4.01
N GLN A 68 -19.90 -7.79 3.59
CA GLN A 68 -19.43 -9.08 4.05
C GLN A 68 -19.13 -9.08 5.55
N TYR A 69 -18.53 -7.99 6.04
CA TYR A 69 -18.12 -7.85 7.44
C TYR A 69 -19.13 -7.09 8.30
N ASP A 70 -20.31 -6.73 7.75
CA ASP A 70 -21.35 -5.93 8.43
C ASP A 70 -20.81 -4.63 9.01
N LEU A 71 -19.95 -3.95 8.25
CA LEU A 71 -19.35 -2.67 8.58
C LEU A 71 -20.08 -1.53 7.87
N LYS A 72 -20.11 -0.36 8.50
CA LYS A 72 -20.82 0.82 7.96
C LYS A 72 -19.89 1.87 7.39
N THR A 73 -18.64 1.87 7.82
CA THR A 73 -17.70 2.95 7.54
C THR A 73 -16.50 2.44 6.78
N PHE A 74 -16.27 2.99 5.61
CA PHE A 74 -14.98 2.99 4.95
C PHE A 74 -14.26 4.26 5.39
N LYS A 75 -13.21 4.11 6.20
CA LYS A 75 -12.64 5.23 6.93
C LYS A 75 -11.57 5.97 6.16
N LYS A 76 -10.60 5.23 5.61
CA LYS A 76 -9.46 5.86 4.96
C LYS A 76 -8.82 5.00 3.88
N VAL A 77 -8.22 5.70 2.93
CA VAL A 77 -7.20 5.19 2.01
C VAL A 77 -5.84 5.60 2.55
N VAL A 78 -4.87 4.72 2.44
CA VAL A 78 -3.45 4.94 2.74
C VAL A 78 -2.66 4.61 1.49
N ASN A 79 -2.01 5.59 0.88
CA ASN A 79 -1.16 5.33 -0.28
C ASN A 79 0.28 5.12 0.14
N THR A 80 0.91 4.09 -0.41
CA THR A 80 2.33 3.81 -0.22
C THR A 80 3.22 4.78 -1.00
N HIS A 81 2.79 5.15 -2.17
CA HIS A 81 3.32 6.19 -3.05
C HIS A 81 2.26 6.60 -4.07
N LEU A 82 2.55 7.57 -4.94
CA LEU A 82 1.52 8.13 -5.81
C LEU A 82 1.68 7.79 -7.29
N HIS A 83 2.31 6.67 -7.65
CA HIS A 83 2.13 6.16 -9.00
C HIS A 83 0.65 5.86 -9.26
N SER A 84 0.21 6.08 -10.49
CA SER A 84 -1.21 6.05 -10.85
C SER A 84 -1.91 4.71 -10.61
N ASP A 85 -1.16 3.62 -10.62
CA ASP A 85 -1.65 2.27 -10.35
C ASP A 85 -1.75 1.94 -8.85
N HIS A 86 -1.28 2.85 -7.97
CA HIS A 86 -1.48 2.80 -6.52
C HIS A 86 -2.56 3.78 -6.05
N CYS A 87 -2.70 4.94 -6.70
CA CYS A 87 -3.61 6.00 -6.23
C CYS A 87 -4.79 6.31 -7.18
N GLY A 88 -4.88 5.65 -8.33
CA GLY A 88 -5.88 5.94 -9.36
C GLY A 88 -7.35 5.76 -8.95
N GLY A 89 -7.63 4.99 -7.90
CA GLY A 89 -8.97 4.82 -7.34
C GLY A 89 -9.34 5.84 -6.25
N ASN A 90 -8.42 6.71 -5.83
CA ASN A 90 -8.60 7.62 -4.69
C ASN A 90 -9.82 8.55 -4.86
N ALA A 91 -9.94 9.20 -6.01
CA ALA A 91 -11.02 10.13 -6.28
C ALA A 91 -12.40 9.46 -6.19
N ALA A 92 -12.54 8.30 -6.84
CA ALA A 92 -13.80 7.55 -6.85
C ALA A 92 -14.20 7.04 -5.46
N LEU A 93 -13.22 6.61 -4.64
CA LEU A 93 -13.47 6.18 -3.27
C LEU A 93 -13.85 7.36 -2.38
N SER A 94 -13.16 8.50 -2.49
CA SER A 94 -13.48 9.69 -1.73
C SER A 94 -14.88 10.22 -2.08
N GLU A 95 -15.23 10.28 -3.36
CA GLU A 95 -16.56 10.69 -3.81
C GLU A 95 -17.66 9.75 -3.31
N ARG A 96 -17.41 8.43 -3.33
CA ARG A 96 -18.42 7.42 -3.00
C ARG A 96 -18.63 7.23 -1.51
N PHE A 97 -17.56 7.36 -0.70
CA PHE A 97 -17.57 6.98 0.71
C PHE A 97 -17.23 8.12 1.67
N GLU A 98 -16.86 9.30 1.16
CA GLU A 98 -16.41 10.44 1.96
C GLU A 98 -15.25 10.07 2.92
N CYS A 99 -14.35 9.20 2.43
CA CYS A 99 -13.23 8.68 3.20
C CYS A 99 -12.03 9.66 3.20
N GLU A 100 -11.20 9.56 4.22
CA GLU A 100 -9.92 10.26 4.27
C GLU A 100 -8.91 9.62 3.30
N ILE A 101 -8.05 10.44 2.69
CA ILE A 101 -6.91 9.99 1.88
C ILE A 101 -5.64 10.44 2.58
N TRP A 102 -4.80 9.49 2.94
CA TRP A 102 -3.50 9.69 3.59
C TRP A 102 -2.39 9.36 2.61
N ILE A 103 -1.45 10.27 2.42
CA ILE A 103 -0.37 10.18 1.43
C ILE A 103 1.00 10.39 2.09
N PRO A 104 2.10 9.92 1.49
CA PRO A 104 3.44 10.27 1.94
C PRO A 104 3.63 11.78 2.06
N GLU A 105 4.28 12.24 3.13
CA GLU A 105 4.46 13.66 3.43
C GLU A 105 5.12 14.42 2.28
N ALA A 106 6.11 13.81 1.65
CA ALA A 106 6.85 14.44 0.56
C ALA A 106 6.01 14.76 -0.68
N GLU A 107 4.88 14.08 -0.86
CA GLU A 107 3.94 14.28 -1.97
C GLU A 107 2.90 15.39 -1.74
N ALA A 108 2.83 15.92 -0.51
CA ALA A 108 1.76 16.85 -0.11
C ALA A 108 1.62 18.07 -1.03
N ILE A 109 2.75 18.70 -1.40
CA ILE A 109 2.77 19.90 -2.24
C ILE A 109 2.34 19.58 -3.67
N ALA A 110 2.79 18.44 -4.22
CA ALA A 110 2.44 18.00 -5.56
C ALA A 110 0.92 17.75 -5.67
N VAL A 111 0.33 17.07 -4.69
CA VAL A 111 -1.12 16.82 -4.63
C VAL A 111 -1.91 18.11 -4.42
N GLN A 112 -1.48 18.99 -3.52
CA GLN A 112 -2.16 20.25 -3.25
C GLN A 112 -2.27 21.12 -4.51
N ASN A 113 -1.18 21.22 -5.26
CA ASN A 113 -1.11 21.99 -6.51
C ASN A 113 -1.64 21.20 -7.71
N TRP A 114 -1.76 19.89 -7.57
CA TRP A 114 -2.02 18.94 -8.65
C TRP A 114 -1.00 19.07 -9.78
N ASP A 115 0.26 18.99 -9.38
CA ASP A 115 1.38 19.07 -10.31
C ASP A 115 1.67 17.68 -10.91
N GLU A 116 1.07 17.39 -12.07
CA GLU A 116 1.19 16.10 -12.75
C GLU A 116 2.63 15.80 -13.22
N ALA A 117 3.48 16.82 -13.31
CA ALA A 117 4.89 16.61 -13.62
C ALA A 117 5.64 16.08 -12.41
N LEU A 118 5.42 16.64 -11.22
CA LEU A 118 5.98 16.13 -9.97
C LEU A 118 5.40 14.77 -9.58
N LEU A 119 4.11 14.54 -9.87
CA LEU A 119 3.44 13.26 -9.66
C LEU A 119 3.78 12.20 -10.73
N SER A 120 4.65 12.53 -11.69
CA SER A 120 5.13 11.66 -12.77
C SER A 120 4.06 11.15 -13.74
N PHE A 121 2.80 11.58 -13.63
CA PHE A 121 1.72 11.09 -14.50
C PHE A 121 1.94 11.50 -15.94
N HIS A 122 2.28 12.76 -16.18
CA HIS A 122 2.48 13.30 -17.53
C HIS A 122 3.64 12.61 -18.25
N GLN A 123 4.78 12.44 -17.56
CA GLN A 123 5.98 11.84 -18.15
C GLN A 123 5.80 10.39 -18.52
N LEU A 124 4.98 9.67 -17.75
CA LEU A 124 4.71 8.25 -17.95
C LEU A 124 3.48 7.99 -18.84
N GLY A 125 2.81 9.04 -19.33
CA GLY A 125 1.59 8.91 -20.10
C GLY A 125 0.46 8.24 -19.33
N GLN A 126 0.45 8.43 -18.00
CA GLN A 126 -0.53 7.83 -17.11
C GLN A 126 -1.61 8.84 -16.75
N GLU A 127 -2.77 8.32 -16.36
CA GLU A 127 -3.92 9.11 -15.94
C GLU A 127 -4.25 8.82 -14.48
N CYS A 128 -4.50 9.88 -13.71
CA CYS A 128 -5.01 9.79 -12.37
C CYS A 128 -6.04 10.91 -12.12
N PRO A 129 -7.29 10.60 -11.78
CA PRO A 129 -8.27 11.62 -11.40
C PRO A 129 -7.82 12.38 -10.17
N ARG A 130 -7.95 13.71 -10.21
CA ARG A 130 -7.55 14.58 -9.11
C ARG A 130 -8.28 14.22 -7.83
N PHE A 131 -7.54 14.13 -6.74
CA PHE A 131 -8.03 13.95 -5.38
C PHE A 131 -7.38 14.95 -4.43
N ASN A 132 -7.92 15.06 -3.22
CA ASN A 132 -7.32 15.82 -2.13
C ASN A 132 -6.84 14.87 -1.04
N HIS A 133 -5.74 15.21 -0.36
CA HIS A 133 -5.31 14.47 0.82
C HIS A 133 -5.87 15.12 2.11
N HIS A 134 -5.96 14.31 3.16
CA HIS A 134 -6.52 14.70 4.46
C HIS A 134 -5.48 14.62 5.58
N ALA A 135 -4.49 13.72 5.43
CA ALA A 135 -3.40 13.56 6.38
C ALA A 135 -2.14 13.07 5.69
N LEU A 136 -1.04 13.14 6.39
CA LEU A 136 0.30 12.82 5.91
C LEU A 136 0.84 11.58 6.62
N LEU A 137 1.59 10.78 5.88
CA LEU A 137 2.32 9.62 6.36
C LEU A 137 3.79 10.03 6.48
N VAL A 138 4.24 10.17 7.73
CA VAL A 138 5.59 10.64 8.04
C VAL A 138 6.46 9.45 8.40
N PRO A 139 7.58 9.20 7.70
CA PRO A 139 8.51 8.14 8.08
C PRO A 139 8.97 8.26 9.53
N ALA A 140 9.16 7.12 10.19
CA ALA A 140 9.46 6.94 11.61
C ALA A 140 8.28 7.20 12.56
N GLU A 141 7.12 7.59 12.07
CA GLU A 141 5.89 7.62 12.85
C GLU A 141 5.13 6.29 12.75
N GLU A 142 4.02 6.21 13.46
CA GLU A 142 3.16 5.03 13.48
C GLU A 142 1.73 5.38 13.10
N ILE A 143 1.05 4.45 12.45
CA ILE A 143 -0.36 4.55 12.10
C ILE A 143 -1.14 3.33 12.62
N ILE A 144 -2.38 3.55 13.04
CA ILE A 144 -3.29 2.45 13.39
C ILE A 144 -4.16 2.14 12.18
N LEU A 145 -4.03 0.90 11.67
CA LEU A 145 -4.84 0.38 10.58
C LEU A 145 -5.42 -0.98 10.99
N GLY A 146 -6.75 -1.08 10.92
CA GLY A 146 -7.44 -2.20 11.55
C GLY A 146 -7.15 -2.23 13.05
N PRO A 147 -6.83 -3.40 13.62
CA PRO A 147 -6.51 -3.51 15.05
C PRO A 147 -5.02 -3.37 15.34
N TYR A 148 -4.19 -3.09 14.35
CA TYR A 148 -2.74 -3.15 14.43
C TYR A 148 -2.10 -1.78 14.31
N ARG A 149 -0.96 -1.65 14.98
CA ARG A 149 -0.04 -0.52 14.87
C ARG A 149 1.00 -0.85 13.82
N TRP A 150 1.19 0.04 12.88
CA TRP A 150 2.12 -0.08 11.78
C TRP A 150 3.16 1.03 11.86
N GLN A 151 4.42 0.69 11.72
CA GLN A 151 5.50 1.66 11.56
C GLN A 151 5.54 2.14 10.11
N ILE A 152 5.61 3.44 9.90
CA ILE A 152 5.79 4.06 8.59
C ILE A 152 7.29 4.16 8.34
N MET A 153 7.78 3.54 7.29
CA MET A 153 9.20 3.51 6.96
C MET A 153 9.40 4.09 5.57
N ALA A 154 10.42 4.95 5.38
CA ALA A 154 10.80 5.40 4.05
C ALA A 154 11.31 4.21 3.23
N ALA A 155 10.97 4.18 1.95
CA ALA A 155 11.38 3.14 1.01
C ALA A 155 11.75 3.74 -0.35
N PRO A 156 12.73 4.67 -0.40
CA PRO A 156 13.13 5.31 -1.65
C PRO A 156 13.77 4.30 -2.61
N GLY A 157 13.74 4.61 -3.89
CA GLY A 157 14.36 3.84 -4.97
C GLY A 157 13.45 3.68 -6.16
N HIS A 158 12.39 2.86 -6.08
CA HIS A 158 11.36 2.78 -7.11
C HIS A 158 10.69 4.14 -7.35
N ASP A 159 10.37 4.81 -6.27
CA ASP A 159 9.94 6.19 -6.17
C ASP A 159 10.61 6.83 -4.94
N ASN A 160 11.09 8.07 -5.06
CA ASN A 160 11.86 8.74 -4.00
C ASN A 160 11.02 9.06 -2.75
N HIS A 161 9.72 9.11 -2.88
CA HIS A 161 8.77 9.45 -1.82
C HIS A 161 7.99 8.24 -1.28
N SER A 162 8.31 7.05 -1.78
CA SER A 162 7.70 5.80 -1.37
C SER A 162 7.87 5.52 0.12
N ILE A 163 6.85 4.91 0.70
CA ILE A 163 6.88 4.35 2.05
C ILE A 163 6.49 2.87 2.03
N MET A 164 6.91 2.17 3.06
CA MET A 164 6.42 0.84 3.41
C MET A 164 5.85 0.85 4.83
N LEU A 165 5.00 -0.14 5.14
CA LEU A 165 4.37 -0.28 6.45
C LEU A 165 4.81 -1.59 7.09
N TYR A 166 5.40 -1.51 8.29
CA TYR A 166 5.87 -2.67 9.04
C TYR A 166 5.05 -2.91 10.30
N GLN A 167 4.55 -4.13 10.45
CA GLN A 167 3.82 -4.58 11.62
C GLN A 167 4.69 -5.58 12.40
N GLU A 168 5.31 -5.12 13.48
CA GLU A 168 6.33 -5.84 14.22
C GLU A 168 5.79 -7.11 14.91
N GLN A 169 4.62 -7.04 15.57
CA GLN A 169 4.08 -8.17 16.35
C GLN A 169 3.82 -9.41 15.49
N HIS A 170 3.37 -9.24 14.26
CA HIS A 170 3.09 -10.31 13.31
C HIS A 170 4.15 -10.43 12.22
N GLN A 171 5.20 -9.58 12.26
CA GLN A 171 6.30 -9.59 11.30
C GLN A 171 5.83 -9.48 9.84
N ILE A 172 4.87 -8.56 9.60
CA ILE A 172 4.31 -8.32 8.27
C ILE A 172 4.89 -7.03 7.71
N LEU A 173 5.36 -7.08 6.48
CA LEU A 173 5.78 -5.93 5.71
C LEU A 173 4.83 -5.73 4.53
N ILE A 174 4.18 -4.57 4.44
CA ILE A 174 3.59 -4.07 3.20
C ILE A 174 4.70 -3.31 2.49
N SER A 175 5.32 -3.94 1.50
CA SER A 175 6.53 -3.43 0.85
C SER A 175 6.26 -2.47 -0.31
N ALA A 176 5.01 -2.34 -0.74
CA ALA A 176 4.70 -1.66 -1.99
C ALA A 176 5.59 -2.18 -3.14
N ASP A 177 6.28 -1.28 -3.84
CA ASP A 177 7.13 -1.64 -4.97
C ASP A 177 8.64 -1.68 -4.63
N ALA A 178 8.95 -1.60 -3.32
CA ALA A 178 10.32 -1.73 -2.84
C ALA A 178 10.83 -3.18 -2.88
N LEU A 179 9.95 -4.18 -2.73
CA LEU A 179 10.30 -5.59 -2.81
C LEU A 179 9.10 -6.43 -3.26
N TRP A 180 9.29 -7.22 -4.34
CA TRP A 180 8.37 -8.25 -4.83
C TRP A 180 8.94 -9.65 -4.58
N GLU A 181 8.18 -10.70 -4.87
CA GLU A 181 8.67 -12.07 -4.73
C GLU A 181 9.88 -12.33 -5.66
N GLU A 182 9.87 -11.73 -6.85
CA GLU A 182 10.97 -11.79 -7.81
C GLU A 182 11.40 -10.37 -8.21
N GLY A 183 12.27 -9.74 -7.41
CA GLY A 183 12.81 -8.41 -7.67
C GLY A 183 12.04 -7.27 -6.98
N PHE A 184 11.93 -6.15 -7.66
CA PHE A 184 11.30 -4.90 -7.19
C PHE A 184 10.75 -4.11 -8.37
N GLY A 185 10.04 -3.00 -8.07
CA GLY A 185 9.51 -2.09 -9.08
C GLY A 185 10.58 -1.40 -9.91
N VAL A 186 10.23 -0.93 -11.09
CA VAL A 186 11.13 -0.11 -11.95
C VAL A 186 11.68 1.07 -11.15
N ILE A 187 12.97 1.35 -11.29
CA ILE A 187 13.60 2.52 -10.64
C ILE A 187 13.32 3.74 -11.52
N PHE A 188 12.20 4.40 -11.27
CA PHE A 188 11.80 5.53 -12.11
C PHE A 188 12.75 6.73 -12.03
N PRO A 189 13.35 7.11 -10.87
CA PRO A 189 14.31 8.20 -10.81
C PRO A 189 15.48 8.07 -11.78
N GLU A 190 15.94 6.85 -12.07
CA GLU A 190 17.00 6.59 -13.05
C GLU A 190 16.64 7.02 -14.48
N LEU A 191 15.35 6.99 -14.83
CA LEU A 191 14.89 7.42 -16.15
C LEU A 191 15.10 8.93 -16.38
N TRP A 192 15.21 9.70 -15.30
CA TRP A 192 15.45 11.15 -15.34
C TRP A 192 16.86 11.55 -14.91
N GLY A 193 17.74 10.55 -14.61
CA GLY A 193 19.10 10.80 -14.16
C GLY A 193 19.22 11.31 -12.74
N GLU A 194 18.23 11.03 -11.90
CA GLU A 194 18.20 11.44 -10.49
C GLU A 194 18.84 10.40 -9.56
N GLY A 195 19.28 9.25 -10.11
CA GLY A 195 19.74 8.11 -9.32
C GLY A 195 18.57 7.32 -8.71
N GLY A 196 18.87 6.21 -8.04
CA GLY A 196 17.85 5.35 -7.43
C GLY A 196 18.39 3.96 -7.05
N PHE A 197 19.46 3.50 -7.70
CA PHE A 197 20.06 2.19 -7.39
C PHE A 197 20.63 2.12 -5.97
N GLU A 198 21.23 3.19 -5.49
CA GLU A 198 21.77 3.23 -4.13
C GLU A 198 20.64 3.26 -3.09
N GLU A 199 19.58 4.00 -3.35
CA GLU A 199 18.37 4.06 -2.54
C GLU A 199 17.67 2.70 -2.47
N VAL A 200 17.55 2.00 -3.60
CA VAL A 200 17.04 0.61 -3.62
C VAL A 200 17.91 -0.30 -2.77
N ALA A 201 19.25 -0.23 -2.91
CA ALA A 201 20.16 -1.05 -2.12
C ALA A 201 19.99 -0.80 -0.62
N GLN A 202 19.92 0.47 -0.19
CA GLN A 202 19.70 0.86 1.20
C GLN A 202 18.33 0.39 1.71
N THR A 203 17.27 0.51 0.90
CA THR A 203 15.94 0.01 1.24
C THR A 203 15.92 -1.50 1.41
N LEU A 204 16.60 -2.25 0.53
CA LEU A 204 16.73 -3.71 0.67
C LEU A 204 17.54 -4.11 1.91
N GLU A 205 18.62 -3.38 2.25
CA GLU A 205 19.38 -3.58 3.48
C GLU A 205 18.52 -3.30 4.73
N LEU A 206 17.70 -2.26 4.68
CA LEU A 206 16.75 -1.96 5.76
C LEU A 206 15.76 -3.12 5.95
N ILE A 207 15.17 -3.65 4.87
CA ILE A 207 14.24 -4.79 4.91
C ILE A 207 14.96 -6.05 5.44
N GLU A 208 16.20 -6.30 5.02
CA GLU A 208 17.01 -7.43 5.49
C GLU A 208 17.28 -7.38 7.00
N GLY A 209 17.39 -6.17 7.55
CA GLY A 209 17.53 -5.93 8.99
C GLY A 209 16.27 -6.13 9.83
N LEU A 210 15.10 -6.22 9.19
CA LEU A 210 13.83 -6.44 9.87
C LEU A 210 13.53 -7.93 10.07
N SER A 211 12.78 -8.24 11.13
CA SER A 211 12.21 -9.59 11.30
C SER A 211 10.91 -9.70 10.50
N VAL A 212 10.99 -10.07 9.22
CA VAL A 212 9.83 -10.19 8.33
C VAL A 212 9.51 -11.67 8.08
N ALA A 213 8.27 -12.07 8.38
CA ALA A 213 7.76 -13.42 8.12
C ALA A 213 6.79 -13.46 6.91
N LEU A 214 6.19 -12.32 6.56
CA LEU A 214 5.31 -12.17 5.40
C LEU A 214 5.54 -10.82 4.76
N VAL A 215 5.72 -10.82 3.44
CA VAL A 215 5.67 -9.62 2.61
C VAL A 215 4.36 -9.58 1.83
N ILE A 216 3.72 -8.43 1.82
CA ILE A 216 2.57 -8.10 0.97
C ILE A 216 3.04 -7.02 0.00
N PRO A 217 3.38 -7.38 -1.24
CA PRO A 217 3.91 -6.44 -2.22
C PRO A 217 2.83 -5.59 -2.88
N GLY A 218 3.23 -4.52 -3.56
CA GLY A 218 2.35 -3.74 -4.42
C GLY A 218 1.82 -4.57 -5.59
N HIS A 219 2.65 -5.42 -6.15
CA HIS A 219 2.28 -6.30 -7.27
C HIS A 219 2.64 -7.76 -7.01
N GLY A 220 1.84 -8.66 -7.57
CA GLY A 220 2.05 -10.10 -7.43
C GLY A 220 1.51 -10.66 -6.11
N LYS A 221 1.94 -11.88 -5.78
CA LYS A 221 1.44 -12.60 -4.61
C LYS A 221 2.18 -12.21 -3.34
N PRO A 222 1.50 -12.21 -2.18
CA PRO A 222 2.18 -12.20 -0.89
C PRO A 222 3.07 -13.44 -0.74
N PHE A 223 4.24 -13.28 -0.11
CA PHE A 223 5.25 -14.32 -0.01
C PHE A 223 5.94 -14.35 1.36
N THR A 224 6.58 -15.49 1.67
CA THR A 224 7.23 -15.75 2.98
C THR A 224 8.72 -16.04 2.86
N ASP A 225 9.25 -16.28 1.68
CA ASP A 225 10.70 -16.50 1.46
C ASP A 225 11.41 -15.17 1.20
N VAL A 226 11.40 -14.31 2.24
CA VAL A 226 11.88 -12.93 2.16
C VAL A 226 13.38 -12.88 1.83
N LYS A 227 14.16 -13.79 2.42
CA LYS A 227 15.61 -13.83 2.19
C LYS A 227 15.94 -14.10 0.72
N LYS A 228 15.29 -15.10 0.13
CA LYS A 228 15.46 -15.42 -1.29
C LYS A 228 15.07 -14.25 -2.19
N SER A 229 13.96 -13.57 -1.87
CA SER A 229 13.51 -12.42 -2.67
C SER A 229 14.50 -11.27 -2.61
N ILE A 230 15.08 -10.97 -1.45
CA ILE A 230 16.15 -9.98 -1.30
C ILE A 230 17.41 -10.37 -2.08
N GLU A 231 17.82 -11.64 -1.99
CA GLU A 231 18.97 -12.16 -2.77
C GLU A 231 18.74 -12.05 -4.29
N THR A 232 17.50 -12.20 -4.75
CA THR A 232 17.15 -12.06 -6.17
C THR A 232 17.12 -10.60 -6.61
N ALA A 233 16.78 -9.69 -5.69
CA ALA A 233 16.68 -8.24 -5.93
C ALA A 233 18.05 -7.54 -5.92
N LYS A 234 19.05 -8.08 -5.22
CA LYS A 234 20.45 -7.59 -5.19
C LYS A 234 21.28 -8.06 -6.37
#